data_6e9253b75fa3e890c360982ce009cf92
#
_entry.id   6e9253b75fa3e890c360982ce009cf92
#
_cell.length_a   1.000
_cell.length_b   1.000
_cell.length_c   1.000
_cell.angle_alpha   90.00
_cell.angle_beta   90.00
_cell.angle_gamma   90.00
#
_symmetry.space_group_name_H-M   'P 1'
#
loop_
_entity.id
_entity.type
_entity.pdbx_description
1 polymer ?
#
loop_
_entity_poly.entity_id
_entity_poly.type
_entity_poly.pdbx_seq_one_letter_code
_entity_poly.pdbx_strand_id
1 'polypeptide(L)'
;MKNWEKNIRKVVPYTPGEQPKKSQIIKLNTNENPYPPAPGVKEALEHFHTDDLRLYPDPVVTDLVDGIAQFYQVDPSQVFVGVGS
;
A
#
# COMPACT_ATOMS: atom_id res chain seq x y z
N MET A 1 -20.01 -20.67 28.05
CA MET A 1 -19.19 -19.53 27.61
C MET A 1 -18.35 -19.04 28.77
N LYS A 2 -17.05 -18.93 28.60
CA LYS A 2 -16.17 -18.37 29.62
C LYS A 2 -16.42 -16.86 29.78
N ASN A 3 -16.31 -16.34 30.97
CA ASN A 3 -16.65 -14.92 31.24
C ASN A 3 -15.86 -13.92 30.40
N TRP A 4 -14.60 -14.21 30.07
CA TRP A 4 -13.75 -13.33 29.26
C TRP A 4 -14.20 -13.27 27.79
N GLU A 5 -14.87 -14.32 27.30
CA GLU A 5 -15.35 -14.36 25.90
C GLU A 5 -16.41 -13.31 25.61
N LYS A 6 -17.14 -12.84 26.64
CA LYS A 6 -18.12 -11.76 26.50
C LYS A 6 -17.49 -10.43 26.13
N ASN A 7 -16.22 -10.26 26.46
CA ASN A 7 -15.48 -9.02 26.23
C ASN A 7 -14.70 -9.01 24.90
N ILE A 8 -14.74 -10.13 24.15
CA ILE A 8 -14.08 -10.20 22.87
C ILE A 8 -14.92 -9.46 21.83
N ARG A 9 -14.29 -8.47 21.21
CA ARG A 9 -14.92 -7.74 20.11
C ARG A 9 -15.13 -8.67 18.92
N LYS A 10 -16.35 -8.77 18.47
CA LYS A 10 -16.66 -9.48 17.22
C LYS A 10 -16.40 -8.54 16.05
N VAL A 11 -15.47 -8.91 15.20
CA VAL A 11 -15.11 -8.15 14.00
C VAL A 11 -15.49 -8.97 12.79
N VAL A 12 -16.22 -8.34 11.87
CA VAL A 12 -16.52 -8.96 10.57
C VAL A 12 -15.28 -8.82 9.69
N PRO A 13 -14.74 -9.93 9.14
CA PRO A 13 -13.59 -9.85 8.24
C PRO A 13 -13.91 -9.02 7.00
N TYR A 14 -12.88 -8.34 6.47
CA TYR A 14 -13.00 -7.63 5.21
C TYR A 14 -13.38 -8.59 4.08
N THR A 15 -14.40 -8.23 3.33
CA THR A 15 -14.82 -8.99 2.14
C THR A 15 -14.49 -8.16 0.91
N PRO A 16 -13.63 -8.65 0.01
CA PRO A 16 -13.33 -7.94 -1.23
C PRO A 16 -14.61 -7.72 -2.07
N GLY A 17 -14.64 -6.59 -2.78
CA GLY A 17 -15.70 -6.33 -3.74
C GLY A 17 -15.72 -7.35 -4.86
N GLU A 18 -16.82 -7.40 -5.59
CA GLU A 18 -16.98 -8.28 -6.74
C GLU A 18 -15.87 -8.02 -7.77
N GLN A 19 -15.28 -9.10 -8.29
CA GLN A 19 -14.23 -9.04 -9.31
C GLN A 19 -14.64 -9.87 -10.54
N PRO A 20 -15.58 -9.39 -11.35
CA PRO A 20 -15.99 -10.11 -12.53
C PRO A 20 -14.87 -10.19 -13.57
N LYS A 21 -14.76 -11.35 -14.25
CA LYS A 21 -13.69 -11.63 -15.22
C LYS A 21 -14.08 -11.39 -16.67
N LYS A 22 -15.21 -10.73 -16.93
CA LYS A 22 -15.65 -10.44 -18.30
C LYS A 22 -14.88 -9.24 -18.85
N SER A 23 -14.34 -9.39 -20.08
CA SER A 23 -13.45 -8.38 -20.71
C SER A 23 -14.11 -7.06 -21.13
N GLN A 24 -15.45 -6.98 -21.13
CA GLN A 24 -16.20 -5.79 -21.57
C GLN A 24 -16.89 -5.04 -20.42
N ILE A 25 -16.52 -5.33 -19.19
CA ILE A 25 -17.12 -4.68 -18.02
C ILE A 25 -16.34 -3.42 -17.66
N ILE A 26 -17.06 -2.32 -17.45
CA ILE A 26 -16.50 -1.12 -16.85
C ILE A 26 -16.46 -1.32 -15.34
N LYS A 27 -15.27 -1.40 -14.78
CA LYS A 27 -15.06 -1.59 -13.34
C LYS A 27 -15.01 -0.25 -12.64
N LEU A 28 -15.88 -0.05 -11.65
CA LEU A 28 -15.98 1.19 -10.87
C LEU A 28 -15.73 0.99 -9.37
N ASN A 29 -15.49 -0.25 -8.93
CA ASN A 29 -15.23 -0.55 -7.52
C ASN A 29 -13.72 -0.58 -7.22
N THR A 30 -13.36 -0.67 -5.92
CA THR A 30 -12.01 -0.82 -5.38
C THR A 30 -11.07 0.38 -5.61
N ASN A 31 -11.58 1.50 -6.07
CA ASN A 31 -10.81 2.76 -6.24
C ASN A 31 -9.55 2.60 -7.09
N GLU A 32 -9.61 1.80 -8.14
CA GLU A 32 -8.48 1.66 -9.05
C GLU A 32 -8.24 2.96 -9.82
N ASN A 33 -6.95 3.33 -9.95
CA ASN A 33 -6.57 4.46 -10.77
C ASN A 33 -6.68 4.08 -12.27
N PRO A 34 -7.44 4.83 -13.10
CA PRO A 34 -7.55 4.53 -14.53
C PRO A 34 -6.29 4.82 -15.33
N TYR A 35 -5.34 5.55 -14.77
CA TYR A 35 -4.10 5.93 -15.44
C TYR A 35 -2.95 5.06 -14.97
N PRO A 36 -2.01 4.71 -15.87
CA PRO A 36 -0.80 4.01 -15.47
C PRO A 36 0.10 4.90 -14.60
N PRO A 37 1.05 4.31 -13.87
CA PRO A 37 2.02 5.10 -13.13
C PRO A 37 2.93 5.91 -14.09
N ALA A 38 3.59 6.92 -13.55
CA ALA A 38 4.54 7.73 -14.31
C ALA A 38 5.66 6.87 -14.92
N PRO A 39 6.24 7.28 -16.06
CA PRO A 39 7.31 6.49 -16.73
C PRO A 39 8.49 6.15 -15.83
N GLY A 40 8.85 7.06 -14.91
CA GLY A 40 9.94 6.82 -13.95
C GLY A 40 9.68 5.64 -13.00
N VAL A 41 8.43 5.33 -12.71
CA VAL A 41 8.08 4.16 -11.88
C VAL A 41 8.40 2.87 -12.63
N LYS A 42 8.04 2.79 -13.91
CA LYS A 42 8.35 1.64 -14.76
C LYS A 42 9.86 1.43 -14.83
N GLU A 43 10.61 2.49 -15.08
CA GLU A 43 12.06 2.45 -15.16
C GLU A 43 12.69 1.97 -13.85
N ALA A 44 12.24 2.48 -12.72
CA ALA A 44 12.73 2.04 -11.40
C ALA A 44 12.50 0.55 -11.16
N LEU A 45 11.32 0.03 -11.54
CA LEU A 45 11.00 -1.39 -11.40
C LEU A 45 11.83 -2.27 -12.33
N GLU A 46 12.11 -1.82 -13.55
CA GLU A 46 12.94 -2.55 -14.52
C GLU A 46 14.41 -2.66 -14.07
N HIS A 47 14.92 -1.67 -13.35
CA HIS A 47 16.28 -1.64 -12.84
C HIS A 47 16.44 -2.20 -11.43
N PHE A 48 15.35 -2.66 -10.83
CA PHE A 48 15.40 -3.22 -9.49
C PHE A 48 16.09 -4.59 -9.48
N HIS A 49 17.01 -4.79 -8.54
CA HIS A 49 17.67 -6.07 -8.34
C HIS A 49 16.78 -7.01 -7.53
N THR A 50 16.21 -8.01 -8.18
CA THR A 50 15.28 -8.96 -7.52
C THR A 50 15.95 -9.76 -6.40
N ASP A 51 17.27 -9.95 -6.45
CA ASP A 51 18.02 -10.60 -5.37
C ASP A 51 17.89 -9.85 -4.03
N ASP A 52 17.67 -8.55 -4.07
CA ASP A 52 17.49 -7.74 -2.86
C ASP A 52 16.16 -8.00 -2.14
N LEU A 53 15.21 -8.66 -2.78
CA LEU A 53 13.93 -9.03 -2.16
C LEU A 53 14.09 -9.98 -0.96
N ARG A 54 15.20 -10.70 -0.86
CA ARG A 54 15.52 -11.56 0.29
C ARG A 54 15.98 -10.78 1.53
N LEU A 55 16.34 -9.52 1.37
CA LEU A 55 16.89 -8.70 2.44
C LEU A 55 15.76 -8.11 3.30
N TYR A 56 16.06 -7.90 4.57
CA TYR A 56 15.12 -7.24 5.45
C TYR A 56 14.98 -5.76 5.05
N PRO A 57 13.74 -5.25 4.91
CA PRO A 57 13.55 -3.87 4.52
C PRO A 57 13.90 -2.89 5.65
N ASP A 58 14.17 -1.64 5.28
CA ASP A 58 14.34 -0.56 6.25
C ASP A 58 13.02 -0.36 7.03
N PRO A 59 13.01 -0.62 8.36
CA PRO A 59 11.78 -0.55 9.14
C PRO A 59 11.19 0.86 9.28
N VAL A 60 11.99 1.89 9.01
CA VAL A 60 11.54 3.30 9.09
C VAL A 60 11.39 3.95 7.72
N VAL A 61 11.56 3.19 6.64
CA VAL A 61 11.33 3.61 5.24
C VAL A 61 12.03 4.92 4.90
N THR A 62 13.30 5.04 5.29
CA THR A 62 14.06 6.30 5.24
C THR A 62 14.05 6.95 3.86
N ASP A 63 14.35 6.20 2.81
CA ASP A 63 14.43 6.75 1.45
C ASP A 63 13.08 7.30 0.97
N LEU A 64 11.99 6.62 1.29
CA LEU A 64 10.65 7.08 0.92
C LEU A 64 10.27 8.34 1.70
N VAL A 65 10.52 8.35 3.01
CA VAL A 65 10.24 9.50 3.87
C VAL A 65 11.03 10.73 3.41
N ASP A 66 12.32 10.56 3.14
CA ASP A 66 13.17 11.66 2.66
C ASP A 66 12.73 12.17 1.29
N GLY A 67 12.35 11.29 0.38
CA GLY A 67 11.82 11.65 -0.94
C GLY A 67 10.52 12.44 -0.86
N ILE A 68 9.59 12.02 -0.01
CA ILE A 68 8.32 12.73 0.21
C ILE A 68 8.59 14.11 0.84
N ALA A 69 9.43 14.16 1.86
CA ALA A 69 9.78 15.42 2.53
C ALA A 69 10.41 16.41 1.58
N GLN A 70 11.31 15.97 0.72
CA GLN A 70 11.93 16.80 -0.31
C GLN A 70 10.90 17.31 -1.31
N PHE A 71 10.00 16.44 -1.78
CA PHE A 71 8.99 16.82 -2.75
C PHE A 71 8.04 17.89 -2.21
N TYR A 72 7.60 17.76 -0.95
CA TYR A 72 6.70 18.72 -0.31
C TYR A 72 7.41 19.86 0.41
N GLN A 73 8.74 19.88 0.42
CA GLN A 73 9.56 20.88 1.11
C GLN A 73 9.24 21.00 2.60
N VAL A 74 9.12 19.86 3.25
CA VAL A 74 8.91 19.74 4.70
C VAL A 74 10.06 18.98 5.34
N ASP A 75 10.14 19.03 6.66
CA ASP A 75 11.12 18.25 7.41
C ASP A 75 10.71 16.76 7.40
N PRO A 76 11.66 15.80 7.28
CA PRO A 76 11.36 14.38 7.35
C PRO A 76 10.58 13.96 8.60
N SER A 77 10.76 14.66 9.72
CA SER A 77 10.01 14.41 10.96
C SER A 77 8.50 14.71 10.82
N GLN A 78 8.10 15.42 9.78
CA GLN A 78 6.71 15.75 9.48
C GLN A 78 6.05 14.75 8.52
N VAL A 79 6.76 13.69 8.14
CA VAL A 79 6.26 12.65 7.24
C VAL A 79 6.09 11.34 8.00
N PHE A 80 4.91 10.77 7.93
CA PHE A 80 4.60 9.45 8.47
C PHE A 80 4.08 8.55 7.36
N VAL A 81 4.65 7.35 7.23
CA VAL A 81 4.25 6.34 6.25
C VAL A 81 3.58 5.18 6.99
N GLY A 82 2.35 4.89 6.62
CA GLY A 82 1.58 3.78 7.18
C GLY A 82 1.19 2.78 6.10
N VAL A 83 0.70 1.62 6.53
CA VAL A 83 0.23 0.55 5.64
C VAL A 83 -1.29 0.62 5.59
N GLY A 84 -1.82 1.40 4.64
CA GLY A 84 -3.24 1.65 4.51
C GLY A 84 -3.79 2.58 5.59
N SER A 85 -5.07 2.67 5.68
CA SER A 85 -5.75 3.53 6.63
C SER A 85 -6.19 2.82 7.92
#